data_59901c57b0e7867498f21fe8fb8ed3bc
#
_entry.id   59901c57b0e7867498f21fe8fb8ed3bc
#
_cell.length_a   1.000
_cell.length_b   1.000
_cell.length_c   1.000
_cell.angle_alpha   90.00
_cell.angle_beta   90.00
_cell.angle_gamma   90.00
#
_symmetry.space_group_name_H-M   'P 1'
#
loop_
_entity.id
_entity.type
_entity.pdbx_description
1 polymer ?
#
loop_
_entity_poly.entity_id
_entity_poly.type
_entity_poly.pdbx_seq_one_letter_code
_entity_poly.pdbx_strand_id
1 'polypeptide(L)' 'MYRLTQEQIKQMVYSQTPIDTIVYTYDLPGGNGIEVRGYAGGDSMTYRFYDNGKVVEK' A
#
# COMPACT_ATOMS: atom_id res chain seq x y z
N MET A 1 9.29 -9.84 -5.77
CA MET A 1 9.74 -8.58 -5.14
C MET A 1 9.12 -7.39 -5.85
N TYR A 2 8.50 -6.49 -5.09
CA TYR A 2 7.95 -5.26 -5.68
C TYR A 2 9.07 -4.31 -6.08
N ARG A 3 9.03 -3.88 -7.33
CA ARG A 3 9.94 -2.87 -7.87
C ARG A 3 9.11 -1.81 -8.56
N LEU A 4 8.33 -1.09 -7.76
CA LEU A 4 7.41 -0.11 -8.30
C LEU A 4 7.93 1.30 -8.06
N THR A 5 7.65 2.19 -9.02
CA THR A 5 7.89 3.62 -8.82
C THR A 5 6.87 4.17 -7.85
N GLN A 6 7.13 5.35 -7.31
CA GLN A 6 6.17 6.01 -6.42
C GLN A 6 4.82 6.22 -7.11
N GLU A 7 4.85 6.55 -8.39
CA GLU A 7 3.64 6.78 -9.16
C GLU A 7 2.83 5.48 -9.29
N GLN A 8 3.51 4.37 -9.56
CA GLN A 8 2.86 3.07 -9.66
C GLN A 8 2.26 2.65 -8.33
N ILE A 9 2.95 2.89 -7.23
CA ILE A 9 2.45 2.59 -5.89
C ILE A 9 1.18 3.39 -5.61
N LYS A 10 1.19 4.69 -5.91
CA LYS A 10 0.01 5.53 -5.73
C LYS A 10 -1.18 5.00 -6.51
N GLN A 11 -0.99 4.68 -7.78
CA GLN A 11 -2.07 4.18 -8.61
C GLN A 11 -2.63 2.88 -8.08
N MET A 12 -1.76 1.97 -7.65
CA MET A 12 -2.17 0.70 -7.07
C MET A 12 -3.01 0.91 -5.80
N VAL A 13 -2.53 1.76 -4.91
CA VAL A 13 -3.21 2.04 -3.65
C VAL A 13 -4.58 2.65 -3.90
N TYR A 14 -4.64 3.67 -4.76
CA TYR A 14 -5.90 4.36 -5.02
C TYR A 14 -6.92 3.49 -5.74
N SER A 15 -6.46 2.51 -6.53
CA SER A 15 -7.38 1.64 -7.25
C SER A 15 -7.86 0.45 -6.42
N GLN A 16 -7.08 0.02 -5.43
CA GLN A 16 -7.37 -1.21 -4.68
C GLN A 16 -7.80 -0.98 -3.24
N THR A 17 -7.67 0.24 -2.74
CA THR A 17 -8.06 0.58 -1.37
C THR A 17 -8.86 1.87 -1.36
N PRO A 18 -9.61 2.16 -0.27
CA PRO A 18 -10.30 3.43 -0.15
C PRO A 18 -9.40 4.59 0.27
N ILE A 19 -8.09 4.36 0.42
CA ILE A 19 -7.16 5.41 0.83
C ILE A 19 -7.16 6.54 -0.19
N ASP A 20 -7.36 7.76 0.27
CA ASP A 20 -7.31 8.95 -0.57
C ASP A 20 -6.08 9.82 -0.30
N THR A 21 -5.38 9.57 0.83
CA THR A 21 -4.16 10.30 1.19
C THR A 21 -3.16 9.32 1.72
N ILE A 22 -2.03 9.15 1.02
CA ILE A 22 -0.96 8.25 1.44
C ILE A 22 -0.02 8.99 2.39
N VAL A 23 0.23 8.41 3.55
CA VAL A 23 1.15 8.98 4.55
C VAL A 23 2.56 8.44 4.32
N TYR A 24 2.69 7.11 4.22
CA TYR A 24 4.00 6.50 3.94
C TYR A 24 3.82 5.15 3.27
N THR A 25 4.91 4.73 2.62
CA THR A 25 5.03 3.38 2.08
C THR A 25 6.41 2.86 2.47
N TYR A 26 6.52 1.57 2.77
CA TYR A 26 7.83 0.96 2.99
C TYR A 26 7.77 -0.54 2.67
N ASP A 27 8.97 -1.09 2.43
CA ASP A 27 9.10 -2.50 2.08
C ASP A 27 8.87 -3.39 3.30
N LEU A 28 8.15 -4.49 3.09
CA LEU A 28 7.98 -5.48 4.14
C LEU A 28 9.28 -6.26 4.35
N PRO A 29 9.52 -6.75 5.58
CA PRO A 29 10.69 -7.58 5.85
C PRO A 29 10.72 -8.79 4.92
N GLY A 30 11.92 -9.15 4.45
CA GLY A 30 12.09 -10.28 3.54
C GLY A 30 11.76 -9.98 2.09
N GLY A 31 11.41 -8.74 1.76
CA GLY A 31 11.09 -8.38 0.38
C GLY A 31 9.80 -8.97 -0.14
N ASN A 32 8.86 -9.26 0.73
CA ASN A 32 7.60 -9.95 0.37
C ASN A 32 6.52 -9.00 -0.14
N GLY A 33 6.74 -7.70 -0.10
CA GLY A 33 5.76 -6.74 -0.55
C GLY A 33 5.99 -5.38 0.09
N ILE A 34 4.95 -4.57 0.14
CA ILE A 34 5.02 -3.23 0.73
C ILE A 34 3.87 -3.03 1.71
N GLU A 35 4.10 -2.16 2.68
CA GLU A 35 3.07 -1.70 3.59
C GLU A 35 2.79 -0.23 3.31
N VAL A 36 1.51 0.11 3.23
CA VAL A 36 1.07 1.47 2.94
C VAL A 36 0.16 1.94 4.06
N ARG A 37 0.43 3.11 4.59
CA ARG A 37 -0.44 3.75 5.56
C ARG A 37 -0.97 5.06 5.00
N GLY A 38 -2.25 5.32 5.26
CA GLY A 38 -2.87 6.54 4.79
C GLY A 38 -4.20 6.80 5.47
N TYR A 39 -4.96 7.70 4.89
CA TYR A 39 -6.29 8.06 5.38
C TYR A 39 -7.33 7.84 4.31
N ALA A 40 -8.52 7.45 4.76
CA ALA A 40 -9.69 7.34 3.88
C ALA A 40 -10.85 8.04 4.59
N GLY A 41 -11.27 9.18 4.04
CA GLY A 41 -12.34 9.97 4.64
C GLY A 41 -12.02 10.42 6.06
N GLY A 42 -10.75 10.66 6.36
CA GLY A 42 -10.30 11.07 7.69
C GLY A 42 -9.93 9.94 8.63
N ASP A 43 -10.20 8.69 8.25
CA ASP A 43 -9.85 7.52 9.07
C ASP A 43 -8.50 6.95 8.67
N SER A 44 -7.67 6.64 9.66
CA SER A 44 -6.36 6.03 9.43
C SER A 44 -6.53 4.59 9.01
N MET A 45 -5.79 4.19 7.97
CA MET A 45 -5.83 2.81 7.46
C MET A 45 -4.42 2.35 7.11
N THR A 46 -4.19 1.04 7.24
CA THR A 46 -2.92 0.42 6.86
C THR A 46 -3.24 -0.82 6.03
N TYR A 47 -2.58 -0.94 4.87
CA TYR A 47 -2.74 -2.07 3.98
C TYR A 47 -1.38 -2.67 3.65
N ARG A 48 -1.35 -3.97 3.42
CA ARG A 48 -0.15 -4.67 2.97
C ARG A 48 -0.44 -5.27 1.60
N PHE A 49 0.46 -5.00 0.67
CA PHE A 49 0.39 -5.53 -0.70
C PHE A 49 1.53 -6.53 -0.85
N TYR A 50 1.18 -7.80 -1.00
CA TYR A 50 2.16 -8.88 -1.09
C TYR A 50 2.52 -9.18 -2.54
N ASP A 51 3.73 -9.71 -2.76
CA ASP A 51 4.24 -10.04 -4.09
C ASP A 51 3.33 -10.97 -4.87
N ASN A 52 2.58 -11.82 -4.17
CA ASN A 52 1.67 -12.76 -4.82
C ASN A 52 0.33 -12.14 -5.24
N GLY A 53 0.21 -10.83 -5.10
CA GLY A 53 -1.02 -10.12 -5.46
C GLY A 53 -2.03 -10.02 -4.33
N LYS A 54 -1.73 -10.57 -3.16
CA LYS A 54 -2.63 -10.52 -2.02
C LYS A 54 -2.60 -9.14 -1.38
N VAL A 55 -3.77 -8.61 -1.07
CA VAL A 55 -3.92 -7.33 -0.37
C VAL A 55 -4.64 -7.58 0.94
N VAL A 56 -4.05 -7.10 2.03
CA VAL A 56 -4.59 -7.33 3.37
C VAL A 56 -4.69 -6.00 4.11
N GLU A 57 -5.84 -5.74 4.71
CA GLU A 57 -5.99 -4.61 5.61
C GLU A 57 -5.47 -5.02 6.99
N LYS A 58 -4.60 -4.20 7.52
CA LYS A 58 -4.00 -4.50 8.82
C LYS A 58 -4.80 -3.88 9.96
#